data_52bbd7bfc4b639c849cebaf3975b5087
#
_entry.id   52bbd7bfc4b639c849cebaf3975b5087
#
_cell.length_a   1.000
_cell.length_b   1.000
_cell.length_c   1.000
_cell.angle_alpha   90.00
_cell.angle_beta   90.00
_cell.angle_gamma   90.00
#
_symmetry.space_group_name_H-M   'P 1'
#
loop_
_entity.id
_entity.type
_entity.pdbx_description
1 polymer ?
#
loop_
_entity_poly.entity_id
_entity_poly.type
_entity_poly.pdbx_seq_one_letter_code
_entity_poly.pdbx_strand_id
1 'polypeptide(L)'
;CLVVSTVIPRGPEHTTNVVEFYYPEDIVLFEREFIDAERAAYMETGVEDKDICERMDAGRKALYLQGRSEVGPYQSPMEDGMLHFHEFLRREIEPRL
;
A
#
# COMPACT_ATOMS: atom_id res chain seq x y z
N CYS A 1 12.61 -10.20 -11.29
CA CYS A 1 11.57 -10.98 -10.59
C CYS A 1 10.18 -10.40 -10.86
N LEU A 2 9.15 -11.20 -10.62
CA LEU A 2 7.77 -10.73 -10.54
C LEU A 2 7.37 -10.66 -9.06
N VAL A 3 6.92 -9.49 -8.62
CA VAL A 3 6.40 -9.29 -7.26
C VAL A 3 4.87 -9.18 -7.33
N VAL A 4 4.19 -10.01 -6.57
CA VAL A 4 2.73 -9.99 -6.47
C VAL A 4 2.35 -9.59 -5.04
N SER A 5 1.54 -8.55 -4.92
CA SER A 5 1.04 -8.05 -3.65
C SER A 5 -0.47 -8.29 -3.56
N THR A 6 -0.90 -9.01 -2.54
CA THR A 6 -2.31 -9.27 -2.26
C THR A 6 -2.72 -8.59 -0.97
N VAL A 7 -3.62 -7.63 -1.07
CA VAL A 7 -4.12 -6.85 0.07
C VAL A 7 -5.39 -7.52 0.61
N ILE A 8 -5.33 -7.99 1.85
CA ILE A 8 -6.43 -8.69 2.53
C ILE A 8 -6.95 -7.80 3.66
N PRO A 9 -8.17 -7.25 3.57
CA PRO A 9 -8.75 -6.47 4.64
C PRO A 9 -9.04 -7.36 5.85
N ARG A 10 -8.64 -6.90 7.03
CA ARG A 10 -8.89 -7.58 8.33
C ARG A 10 -9.85 -6.81 9.21
N GLY A 11 -10.07 -5.54 8.88
CA GLY A 11 -10.97 -4.64 9.59
C GLY A 11 -10.77 -3.21 9.09
N PRO A 12 -11.51 -2.24 9.63
CA PRO A 12 -11.43 -0.85 9.18
C PRO A 12 -10.04 -0.22 9.30
N GLU A 13 -9.25 -0.68 10.26
CA GLU A 13 -7.93 -0.13 10.58
C GLU A 13 -6.78 -1.14 10.38
N HIS A 14 -7.09 -2.33 9.85
CA HIS A 14 -6.11 -3.40 9.70
C HIS A 14 -6.19 -4.08 8.35
N THR A 15 -5.04 -4.20 7.73
CA THR A 15 -4.87 -4.89 6.45
C THR A 15 -3.65 -5.81 6.53
N THR A 16 -3.77 -7.00 5.98
CA THR A 16 -2.62 -7.89 5.75
C THR A 16 -2.19 -7.76 4.30
N ASN A 17 -0.94 -7.43 4.06
CA ASN A 17 -0.35 -7.47 2.74
C ASN A 17 0.50 -8.73 2.61
N VAL A 18 0.13 -9.61 1.68
CA VAL A 18 0.90 -10.81 1.34
C VAL A 18 1.71 -10.50 0.10
N VAL A 19 3.02 -10.59 0.20
CA VAL A 19 3.93 -10.30 -0.90
C VAL A 19 4.63 -11.59 -1.33
N GLU A 20 4.47 -11.94 -2.59
CA GLU A 20 5.04 -13.13 -3.20
C GLU A 20 6.07 -12.73 -4.25
N PHE A 21 7.22 -13.39 -4.23
CA PHE A 21 8.31 -13.15 -5.17
C PHE A 21 8.47 -14.36 -6.07
N TYR A 22 8.39 -14.14 -7.36
CA TYR A 22 8.54 -15.16 -8.37
C TYR A 22 9.79 -14.91 -9.22
N TYR A 23 10.64 -15.90 -9.30
CA TYR A 23 11.89 -15.85 -10.05
C TYR A 23 11.92 -16.95 -11.12
N PRO A 24 12.70 -16.79 -12.21
CA PRO A 24 13.05 -17.87 -13.10
C PRO A 24 13.69 -19.04 -12.35
N GLU A 25 13.49 -20.26 -12.83
CA GLU A 25 13.93 -21.48 -12.16
C GLU A 25 15.45 -21.52 -11.90
N ASP A 26 16.24 -21.07 -12.87
CA ASP A 26 17.70 -20.97 -12.76
C ASP A 26 18.14 -20.04 -11.64
N ILE A 27 17.45 -18.91 -11.45
CA ILE A 27 17.72 -17.98 -10.33
C ILE A 27 17.38 -18.65 -9.00
N VAL A 28 16.25 -19.36 -8.92
CA VAL A 28 15.86 -20.07 -7.69
C VAL A 28 16.87 -21.15 -7.31
N LEU A 29 17.40 -21.86 -8.30
CA LEU A 29 18.32 -22.98 -8.08
C LEU A 29 19.75 -22.56 -7.72
N PHE A 30 20.23 -21.43 -8.26
CA PHE A 30 21.64 -21.08 -8.21
C PHE A 30 21.96 -19.74 -7.54
N GLU A 31 20.98 -18.86 -7.36
CA GLU A 31 21.21 -17.47 -6.88
C GLU A 31 20.45 -17.16 -5.58
N ARG A 32 20.53 -18.07 -4.62
CA ARG A 32 19.79 -17.95 -3.36
C ARG A 32 20.15 -16.69 -2.56
N GLU A 33 21.42 -16.34 -2.51
CA GLU A 33 21.90 -15.15 -1.79
C GLU A 33 21.33 -13.87 -2.40
N PHE A 34 21.21 -13.81 -3.72
CA PHE A 34 20.59 -12.70 -4.44
C PHE A 34 19.10 -12.57 -4.05
N ILE A 35 18.36 -13.67 -4.04
CA ILE A 35 16.94 -13.71 -3.67
C ILE A 35 16.76 -13.22 -2.23
N ASP A 36 17.58 -13.73 -1.30
CA ASP A 36 17.47 -13.36 0.11
C ASP A 36 17.81 -11.87 0.33
N ALA A 37 18.80 -11.33 -0.38
CA ALA A 37 19.14 -9.92 -0.34
C ALA A 37 18.03 -9.01 -0.90
N GLU A 38 17.44 -9.38 -2.03
CA GLU A 38 16.34 -8.62 -2.64
C GLU A 38 15.08 -8.61 -1.75
N ARG A 39 14.75 -9.75 -1.16
CA ARG A 39 13.64 -9.85 -0.19
C ARG A 39 13.91 -9.03 1.07
N ALA A 40 15.14 -9.07 1.59
CA ALA A 40 15.52 -8.27 2.76
C ALA A 40 15.38 -6.77 2.48
N ALA A 41 15.86 -6.29 1.35
CA ALA A 41 15.73 -4.89 0.93
C ALA A 41 14.25 -4.46 0.79
N TYR A 42 13.41 -5.30 0.21
CA TYR A 42 11.97 -5.05 0.13
C TYR A 42 11.31 -4.96 1.51
N MET A 43 11.67 -5.87 2.43
CA MET A 43 11.15 -5.88 3.79
C MET A 43 11.61 -4.66 4.59
N GLU A 44 12.84 -4.20 4.41
CA GLU A 44 13.37 -3.00 5.04
C GLU A 44 12.54 -1.76 4.65
N THR A 45 12.29 -1.58 3.35
CA THR A 45 11.41 -0.50 2.85
C THR A 45 10.01 -0.58 3.47
N GLY A 46 9.43 -1.79 3.54
CA GLY A 46 8.12 -1.99 4.15
C GLY A 46 8.07 -1.64 5.65
N VAL A 47 9.15 -1.86 6.37
CA VAL A 47 9.28 -1.48 7.79
C VAL A 47 9.37 0.04 7.95
N GLU A 48 10.15 0.72 7.09
CA GLU A 48 10.25 2.18 7.09
C GLU A 48 8.89 2.84 6.80
N ASP A 49 8.19 2.35 5.78
CA ASP A 49 6.87 2.87 5.37
C ASP A 49 5.80 2.64 6.44
N LYS A 50 5.90 1.56 7.21
CA LYS A 50 4.92 1.22 8.24
C LYS A 50 4.74 2.34 9.27
N ASP A 51 5.83 2.87 9.81
CA ASP A 51 5.78 3.92 10.84
C ASP A 51 5.10 5.19 10.32
N ILE A 52 5.42 5.60 9.10
CA ILE A 52 4.80 6.77 8.48
C ILE A 52 3.31 6.56 8.20
N CYS A 53 2.94 5.36 7.71
CA CYS A 53 1.53 5.02 7.46
C CYS A 53 0.72 5.01 8.75
N GLU A 54 1.23 4.43 9.83
CA GLU A 54 0.55 4.41 11.13
C GLU A 54 0.36 5.82 11.70
N ARG A 55 1.34 6.71 11.57
CA ARG A 55 1.23 8.12 11.99
C ARG A 55 0.23 8.90 11.14
N MET A 56 0.22 8.69 9.84
CA MET A 56 -0.76 9.32 8.94
C MET A 56 -2.17 8.87 9.25
N ASP A 57 -2.38 7.59 9.53
CA ASP A 57 -3.69 7.03 9.88
C ASP A 57 -4.18 7.62 11.20
N ALA A 58 -3.34 7.66 12.22
CA ALA A 58 -3.66 8.29 13.51
C ALA A 58 -4.04 9.77 13.35
N GLY A 59 -3.31 10.52 12.52
CA GLY A 59 -3.61 11.92 12.22
C GLY A 59 -4.96 12.10 11.51
N ARG A 60 -5.26 11.28 10.52
CA ARG A 60 -6.54 11.29 9.81
C ARG A 60 -7.71 10.91 10.71
N LYS A 61 -7.53 9.91 11.56
CA LYS A 61 -8.52 9.52 12.57
C LYS A 61 -8.83 10.66 13.55
N ALA A 62 -7.80 11.37 14.02
CA ALA A 62 -7.98 12.53 14.89
C ALA A 62 -8.78 13.65 14.21
N LEU A 63 -8.50 13.96 12.95
CA LEU A 63 -9.26 14.94 12.16
C LEU A 63 -10.72 14.49 11.98
N TYR A 64 -10.96 13.25 11.64
CA TYR A 64 -12.29 12.68 11.47
C TYR A 64 -13.13 12.79 12.75
N LEU A 65 -12.55 12.47 13.91
CA LEU A 65 -13.21 12.60 15.22
C LEU A 65 -13.54 14.06 15.59
N GLN A 66 -12.84 15.02 15.00
CA GLN A 66 -13.13 16.45 15.13
C GLN A 66 -14.16 16.97 14.11
N GLY A 67 -14.75 16.10 13.32
CA GLY A 67 -15.66 16.47 12.22
C GLY A 67 -14.97 17.14 11.03
N ARG A 68 -13.67 16.95 10.88
CA ARG A 68 -12.86 17.48 9.78
C ARG A 68 -12.48 16.34 8.84
N SER A 69 -12.62 16.55 7.54
CA SER A 69 -12.28 15.58 6.49
C SER A 69 -11.34 16.20 5.44
N GLU A 70 -10.29 16.84 5.91
CA GLU A 70 -9.32 17.48 5.03
C GLU A 70 -8.47 16.39 4.34
N VAL A 71 -8.33 16.51 3.03
CA VAL A 71 -7.44 15.70 2.22
C VAL A 71 -6.38 16.59 1.59
N GLY A 72 -5.15 16.08 1.45
CA GLY A 72 -4.10 16.79 0.74
C GLY A 72 -4.42 16.96 -0.75
N PRO A 73 -3.82 17.95 -1.42
CA PRO A 73 -3.97 18.11 -2.86
C PRO A 73 -3.27 16.97 -3.61
N TYR A 74 -3.84 16.57 -4.74
CA TYR A 74 -3.15 15.67 -5.67
C TYR A 74 -2.09 16.42 -6.46
N GLN A 75 -0.96 15.79 -6.67
CA GLN A 75 0.15 16.35 -7.46
C GLN A 75 0.09 15.83 -8.90
N SER A 76 -0.50 16.61 -9.78
CA SER A 76 -0.50 16.30 -11.20
C SER A 76 0.90 16.57 -11.81
N PRO A 77 1.40 15.73 -12.75
CA PRO A 77 0.72 14.54 -13.31
C PRO A 77 0.96 13.24 -12.52
N MET A 78 1.78 13.27 -11.47
CA MET A 78 2.27 12.06 -10.78
C MET A 78 1.15 11.30 -10.07
N GLU A 79 0.14 12.00 -9.56
CA GLU A 79 -0.96 11.41 -8.79
C GLU A 79 -2.30 11.38 -9.52
N ASP A 80 -2.31 11.62 -10.84
CA ASP A 80 -3.55 11.60 -11.64
C ASP A 80 -4.22 10.22 -11.62
N GLY A 81 -3.44 9.13 -11.57
CA GLY A 81 -3.96 7.77 -11.42
C GLY A 81 -4.66 7.54 -10.08
N MET A 82 -4.14 8.11 -8.99
CA MET A 82 -4.78 8.07 -7.66
C MET A 82 -6.08 8.86 -7.65
N LEU A 83 -6.09 10.05 -8.25
CA LEU A 83 -7.29 10.86 -8.38
C LEU A 83 -8.38 10.09 -9.12
N HIS A 84 -8.05 9.51 -10.28
CA HIS A 84 -8.98 8.70 -11.07
C HIS A 84 -9.54 7.51 -10.27
N PHE A 85 -8.70 6.81 -9.52
CA PHE A 85 -9.13 5.69 -8.67
C PHE A 85 -10.07 6.15 -7.55
N HIS A 86 -9.77 7.26 -6.88
CA HIS A 86 -10.63 7.80 -5.85
C HIS A 86 -11.97 8.31 -6.39
N GLU A 87 -12.00 8.89 -7.58
CA GLU A 87 -13.25 9.27 -8.25
C GLU A 87 -14.09 8.05 -8.63
N PHE A 88 -13.45 6.98 -9.10
CA PHE A 88 -14.13 5.70 -9.33
C PHE A 88 -14.76 5.17 -8.03
N LEU A 89 -14.01 5.12 -6.92
CA LEU A 89 -14.53 4.66 -5.63
C LEU A 89 -15.72 5.49 -5.16
N ARG A 90 -15.65 6.82 -5.22
CA ARG A 90 -16.76 7.69 -4.83
C ARG A 90 -18.01 7.38 -5.64
N ARG A 91 -17.88 7.26 -6.93
CA ARG A 91 -19.01 6.95 -7.83
C ARG A 91 -19.66 5.60 -7.50
N GLU A 92 -18.89 4.60 -7.09
CA GLU A 92 -19.39 3.26 -6.78
C GLU A 92 -19.95 3.14 -5.36
N ILE A 93 -19.44 3.91 -4.41
CA ILE A 93 -19.79 3.80 -3.00
C ILE A 93 -20.86 4.81 -2.58
N GLU A 94 -20.79 6.07 -2.99
CA GLU A 94 -21.74 7.12 -2.59
C GLU A 94 -23.21 6.77 -2.85
N PRO A 95 -23.59 6.15 -3.96
CA PRO A 95 -24.99 5.76 -4.19
C PRO A 95 -25.50 4.66 -3.25
N ARG A 96 -24.61 4.05 -2.46
CA ARG A 96 -24.92 2.93 -1.55
C ARG A 96 -24.89 3.33 -0.07
N LEU A 97 -24.45 4.56 0.21
CA LEU A 97 -24.48 5.16 1.54
C LEU A 97 -25.76 5.95 1.77
#